data_3b45c1e18150af64e26137bd147b5abe
#
_entry.id   3b45c1e18150af64e26137bd147b5abe
#
_cell.length_a   1.000
_cell.length_b   1.000
_cell.length_c   1.000
_cell.angle_alpha   90.00
_cell.angle_beta   90.00
_cell.angle_gamma   90.00
#
_symmetry.space_group_name_H-M   'P 1'
#
loop_
_entity.id
_entity.type
_entity.pdbx_description
1 polymer ?
#
loop_
_entity_poly.entity_id
_entity_poly.type
_entity_poly.pdbx_seq_one_letter_code
_entity_poly.pdbx_strand_id
1 'polypeptide(L)'
;MLNEMLDFEISAEQLAVLRNGPNSADLVLLDVREPWEFEAAAIEGSRAMPMGDVPSRAFQELEPESHIVTICHHGVRSMSVAVWLRDQGFDNAQSLRGGIDAWSREVDPNVPRY
;
A
#
# COMPACT_ATOMS: atom_id res chain seq x y z
N MET A 1 27.12 1.20 -3.63
CA MET A 1 25.89 1.90 -3.32
C MET A 1 25.23 1.29 -2.10
N LEU A 2 24.80 2.13 -1.22
CA LEU A 2 24.10 1.66 -0.04
C LEU A 2 22.67 1.30 -0.39
N ASN A 3 22.25 0.11 0.00
CA ASN A 3 20.85 -0.26 -0.06
C ASN A 3 20.24 0.19 1.25
N GLU A 4 19.73 1.39 1.23
CA GLU A 4 19.01 1.88 2.39
C GLU A 4 17.63 1.20 2.41
N MET A 5 17.30 0.61 3.54
CA MET A 5 15.97 0.09 3.73
C MET A 5 15.00 1.25 3.88
N LEU A 6 13.90 1.17 3.17
CA LEU A 6 12.82 2.13 3.32
C LEU A 6 12.23 1.99 4.72
N ASP A 7 11.67 3.08 5.25
CA ASP A 7 10.88 3.00 6.47
C ASP A 7 9.71 2.06 6.26
N PHE A 8 9.20 1.46 7.34
CA PHE A 8 8.03 0.60 7.22
C PHE A 8 6.77 1.35 6.82
N GLU A 9 6.74 2.65 7.07
CA GLU A 9 5.60 3.47 6.72
C GLU A 9 5.96 4.57 5.73
N ILE A 10 4.97 4.95 4.93
CA ILE A 10 5.04 6.12 4.07
C ILE A 10 3.82 6.98 4.35
N SER A 11 3.99 8.30 4.41
CA SER A 11 2.85 9.19 4.65
C SER A 11 1.99 9.35 3.39
N ALA A 12 0.76 9.80 3.57
CA ALA A 12 -0.13 10.08 2.44
C ALA A 12 0.48 11.11 1.48
N GLU A 13 1.09 12.16 2.01
CA GLU A 13 1.74 13.18 1.19
C GLU A 13 2.93 12.62 0.41
N GLN A 14 3.75 11.79 1.04
CA GLN A 14 4.88 11.15 0.36
C GLN A 14 4.39 10.23 -0.76
N LEU A 15 3.31 9.48 -0.52
CA LEU A 15 2.74 8.62 -1.55
C LEU A 15 2.22 9.43 -2.73
N ALA A 16 1.59 10.57 -2.45
CA ALA A 16 1.11 11.46 -3.51
C ALA A 16 2.24 11.91 -4.41
N VAL A 17 3.39 12.25 -3.83
CA VAL A 17 4.59 12.63 -4.59
C VAL A 17 5.08 11.46 -5.45
N LEU A 18 5.15 10.27 -4.88
CA LEU A 18 5.58 9.08 -5.62
C LEU A 18 4.68 8.76 -6.81
N ARG A 19 3.39 8.88 -6.65
CA ARG A 19 2.42 8.57 -7.72
C ARG A 19 2.61 9.45 -8.94
N ASN A 20 3.07 10.66 -8.73
CA ASN A 20 3.25 11.64 -9.79
C ASN A 20 4.71 11.74 -10.26
N GLY A 21 5.58 10.91 -9.70
CA GLY A 21 7.00 10.96 -9.98
C GLY A 21 7.44 10.03 -11.09
N PRO A 22 8.74 10.08 -11.43
CA PRO A 22 9.30 9.31 -12.56
C PRO A 22 9.32 7.80 -12.32
N ASN A 23 9.27 7.35 -11.06
CA ASN A 23 9.33 5.93 -10.72
C ASN A 23 7.95 5.32 -10.46
N SER A 24 6.88 6.03 -10.83
CA SER A 24 5.53 5.58 -10.54
C SER A 24 5.16 4.27 -11.24
N ALA A 25 5.84 3.91 -12.33
CA ALA A 25 5.58 2.65 -13.03
C ALA A 25 5.87 1.42 -12.16
N ASP A 26 6.81 1.52 -11.23
CA ASP A 26 7.18 0.42 -10.33
C ASP A 26 6.38 0.41 -9.03
N LEU A 27 5.49 1.39 -8.86
CA LEU A 27 4.69 1.53 -7.66
C LEU A 27 3.44 0.67 -7.74
N VAL A 28 3.23 -0.15 -6.73
CA VAL A 28 2.03 -0.97 -6.60
C VAL A 28 1.30 -0.55 -5.32
N LEU A 29 0.08 -0.09 -5.47
CA LEU A 29 -0.79 0.21 -4.33
C LEU A 29 -1.61 -1.05 -4.04
N LEU A 30 -1.34 -1.69 -2.92
CA LEU A 30 -1.95 -2.97 -2.57
C LEU A 30 -2.96 -2.78 -1.45
N ASP A 31 -4.23 -2.81 -1.80
CA ASP A 31 -5.31 -2.62 -0.83
C ASP A 31 -5.63 -3.97 -0.18
N VAL A 32 -5.36 -4.08 1.11
CA VAL A 32 -5.50 -5.33 1.85
C VAL A 32 -6.77 -5.41 2.70
N ARG A 33 -7.70 -4.48 2.44
CA ARG A 33 -8.99 -4.45 3.14
C ARG A 33 -9.93 -5.51 2.58
N GLU A 34 -11.08 -5.64 3.24
CA GLU A 34 -12.13 -6.54 2.77
C GLU A 34 -12.79 -6.00 1.50
N PRO A 35 -13.36 -6.88 0.66
CA PRO A 35 -13.99 -6.43 -0.60
C PRO A 35 -15.04 -5.34 -0.43
N TRP A 36 -15.85 -5.40 0.62
CA TRP A 36 -16.88 -4.37 0.83
C TRP A 36 -16.27 -2.99 1.14
N GLU A 37 -15.11 -2.98 1.79
CA GLU A 37 -14.40 -1.73 2.05
C GLU A 37 -13.88 -1.13 0.76
N PHE A 38 -13.32 -1.96 -0.10
CA PHE A 38 -12.80 -1.53 -1.40
C PHE A 38 -13.90 -0.95 -2.28
N GLU A 39 -15.08 -1.53 -2.22
CA GLU A 39 -16.25 -1.01 -2.94
C GLU A 39 -16.73 0.31 -2.35
N ALA A 40 -16.63 0.49 -1.04
CA ALA A 40 -17.08 1.72 -0.38
C ALA A 40 -16.18 2.90 -0.72
N ALA A 41 -14.88 2.68 -0.78
CA ALA A 41 -13.92 3.73 -1.11
C ALA A 41 -12.60 3.07 -1.50
N ALA A 42 -11.91 3.60 -2.52
CA ALA A 42 -10.61 3.09 -2.93
C ALA A 42 -9.77 4.21 -3.53
N ILE A 43 -8.46 4.06 -3.42
CA ILE A 43 -7.53 4.95 -4.10
C ILE A 43 -7.44 4.48 -5.55
N GLU A 44 -7.61 5.40 -6.49
CA GLU A 44 -7.54 5.06 -7.91
C GLU A 44 -6.20 4.41 -8.25
N GLY A 45 -6.25 3.33 -9.02
CA GLY A 45 -5.06 2.59 -9.40
C GLY A 45 -4.62 1.54 -8.39
N SER A 46 -5.30 1.42 -7.26
CA SER A 46 -4.95 0.39 -6.28
C SER A 46 -5.48 -0.97 -6.73
N ARG A 47 -4.80 -2.00 -6.26
CA ARG A 47 -5.11 -3.39 -6.56
C ARG A 47 -5.61 -4.05 -5.29
N ALA A 48 -6.79 -4.65 -5.35
CA ALA A 48 -7.38 -5.32 -4.19
C ALA A 48 -6.76 -6.70 -3.99
N MET A 49 -6.25 -6.94 -2.78
CA MET A 49 -5.76 -8.23 -2.36
C MET A 49 -6.01 -8.34 -0.86
N PRO A 50 -7.20 -8.83 -0.45
CA PRO A 50 -7.53 -8.90 0.97
C PRO A 50 -6.42 -9.55 1.79
N MET A 51 -6.22 -9.06 3.00
CA MET A 51 -5.13 -9.51 3.87
C MET A 51 -5.02 -11.03 3.97
N GLY A 52 -6.17 -11.72 4.07
CA GLY A 52 -6.19 -13.18 4.17
C GLY A 52 -5.70 -13.89 2.91
N ASP A 53 -5.73 -13.23 1.76
CA ASP A 53 -5.32 -13.81 0.49
C ASP A 53 -3.85 -13.55 0.16
N VAL A 54 -3.20 -12.63 0.88
CA VAL A 54 -1.83 -12.21 0.56
C VAL A 54 -0.85 -13.39 0.56
N PRO A 55 -0.86 -14.29 1.57
CA PRO A 55 0.10 -15.39 1.56
C PRO A 55 -0.01 -16.30 0.34
N SER A 56 -1.20 -16.52 -0.18
CA SER A 56 -1.40 -17.42 -1.33
C SER A 56 -1.21 -16.73 -2.67
N ARG A 57 -1.32 -15.40 -2.73
CA ARG A 57 -1.31 -14.65 -3.99
C ARG A 57 -0.05 -13.83 -4.25
N ALA A 58 0.65 -13.42 -3.17
CA ALA A 58 1.75 -12.48 -3.30
C ALA A 58 2.83 -12.96 -4.28
N PHE A 59 3.28 -14.20 -4.15
CA PHE A 59 4.37 -14.71 -4.99
C PHE A 59 3.98 -14.88 -6.46
N GLN A 60 2.69 -14.99 -6.73
CA GLN A 60 2.18 -15.16 -8.10
C GLN A 60 1.89 -13.82 -8.77
N GLU A 61 1.52 -12.81 -7.99
CA GLU A 61 0.96 -11.57 -8.52
C GLU A 61 1.83 -10.34 -8.29
N LEU A 62 2.82 -10.41 -7.42
CA LEU A 62 3.68 -9.28 -7.07
C LEU A 62 5.13 -9.56 -7.44
N GLU A 63 5.82 -8.50 -7.87
CA GLU A 63 7.25 -8.58 -8.16
C GLU A 63 8.05 -8.16 -6.93
N PRO A 64 9.07 -8.94 -6.52
CA PRO A 64 9.86 -8.62 -5.33
C PRO A 64 10.54 -7.26 -5.36
N GLU A 65 10.88 -6.76 -6.55
CA GLU A 65 11.57 -5.49 -6.71
C GLU A 65 10.64 -4.29 -6.71
N SER A 66 9.33 -4.51 -6.85
CA SER A 66 8.37 -3.41 -6.91
C SER A 66 8.32 -2.65 -5.59
N HIS A 67 8.04 -1.37 -5.68
CA HIS A 67 7.73 -0.57 -4.50
C HIS A 67 6.27 -0.78 -4.16
N ILE A 68 6.00 -1.60 -3.16
CA ILE A 68 4.63 -1.96 -2.77
C ILE A 68 4.22 -1.11 -1.57
N VAL A 69 3.10 -0.41 -1.71
CA VAL A 69 2.52 0.32 -0.59
C VAL A 69 1.20 -0.36 -0.22
N THR A 70 1.16 -0.94 0.97
CA THR A 70 -0.03 -1.61 1.47
C THR A 70 -0.98 -0.60 2.09
N ILE A 71 -2.28 -0.79 1.87
CA ILE A 71 -3.32 0.15 2.28
C ILE A 71 -4.39 -0.58 3.05
N CYS A 72 -4.76 -0.06 4.23
CA CYS A 72 -5.96 -0.48 4.93
C CYS A 72 -6.72 0.75 5.41
N HIS A 73 -7.65 0.60 6.36
CA HIS A 73 -8.46 1.73 6.81
C HIS A 73 -7.63 2.79 7.55
N HIS A 74 -6.89 2.36 8.59
CA HIS A 74 -6.10 3.27 9.43
C HIS A 74 -4.61 2.90 9.57
N GLY A 75 -4.15 1.86 8.88
CA GLY A 75 -2.72 1.51 8.85
C GLY A 75 -2.31 0.30 9.69
N VAL A 76 -3.22 -0.32 10.43
CA VAL A 76 -2.88 -1.46 11.30
C VAL A 76 -2.69 -2.75 10.51
N ARG A 77 -3.71 -3.14 9.73
CA ARG A 77 -3.64 -4.35 8.89
C ARG A 77 -2.53 -4.25 7.85
N SER A 78 -2.41 -3.07 7.26
CA SER A 78 -1.41 -2.84 6.21
C SER A 78 0.01 -2.91 6.76
N MET A 79 0.23 -2.50 8.00
CA MET A 79 1.54 -2.65 8.63
C MET A 79 1.91 -4.13 8.79
N SER A 80 0.98 -4.95 9.24
CA SER A 80 1.22 -6.39 9.37
C SER A 80 1.57 -7.02 8.03
N VAL A 81 0.87 -6.61 6.97
CA VAL A 81 1.14 -7.13 5.62
C VAL A 81 2.51 -6.65 5.12
N ALA A 82 2.86 -5.39 5.33
CA ALA A 82 4.15 -4.86 4.89
C ALA A 82 5.31 -5.60 5.58
N VAL A 83 5.18 -5.85 6.87
CA VAL A 83 6.20 -6.59 7.63
C VAL A 83 6.33 -8.01 7.08
N TRP A 84 5.22 -8.69 6.87
CA TRP A 84 5.23 -10.04 6.32
C TRP A 84 5.86 -10.08 4.93
N LEU A 85 5.50 -9.12 4.07
CA LEU A 85 6.06 -9.05 2.71
C LEU A 85 7.58 -8.89 2.75
N ARG A 86 8.10 -8.03 3.61
CA ARG A 86 9.56 -7.88 3.74
C ARG A 86 10.23 -9.16 4.18
N ASP A 87 9.60 -9.89 5.10
CA ASP A 87 10.12 -11.18 5.55
C ASP A 87 10.16 -12.20 4.40
N GLN A 88 9.32 -12.03 3.40
CA GLN A 88 9.25 -12.92 2.24
C GLN A 88 10.10 -12.47 1.06
N GLY A 89 10.87 -11.41 1.21
CA GLY A 89 11.76 -10.94 0.15
C GLY A 89 11.25 -9.77 -0.67
N PHE A 90 10.08 -9.22 -0.33
CA PHE A 90 9.58 -7.99 -0.95
C PHE A 90 10.13 -6.80 -0.16
N ASP A 91 11.39 -6.47 -0.41
CA ASP A 91 12.15 -5.56 0.45
C ASP A 91 11.67 -4.11 0.43
N ASN A 92 10.91 -3.74 -0.60
CA ASN A 92 10.44 -2.38 -0.77
C ASN A 92 8.98 -2.20 -0.38
N ALA A 93 8.44 -3.10 0.44
CA ALA A 93 7.07 -2.96 0.94
C ALA A 93 7.00 -1.95 2.08
N GLN A 94 6.03 -1.06 2.01
CA GLN A 94 5.74 -0.07 3.04
C GLN A 94 4.25 -0.04 3.32
N SER A 95 3.87 0.37 4.53
CA SER A 95 2.46 0.59 4.89
C SER A 95 2.12 2.06 4.77
N LEU A 96 0.95 2.37 4.19
CA LEU A 96 0.46 3.75 4.16
C LEU A 96 0.03 4.17 5.57
N ARG A 97 0.78 5.12 6.15
CA ARG A 97 0.50 5.64 7.48
C ARG A 97 -0.88 6.26 7.54
N GLY A 98 -1.67 5.84 8.51
CA GLY A 98 -3.02 6.33 8.67
C GLY A 98 -4.02 5.79 7.65
N GLY A 99 -3.56 4.94 6.72
CA GLY A 99 -4.41 4.26 5.76
C GLY A 99 -5.16 5.17 4.80
N ILE A 100 -6.22 4.61 4.20
CA ILE A 100 -7.05 5.37 3.28
C ILE A 100 -7.74 6.55 3.96
N ASP A 101 -7.95 6.47 5.27
CA ASP A 101 -8.51 7.59 6.02
C ASP A 101 -7.61 8.81 5.96
N ALA A 102 -6.31 8.63 6.18
CA ALA A 102 -5.34 9.72 6.05
C ALA A 102 -5.27 10.24 4.62
N TRP A 103 -5.33 9.35 3.64
CA TRP A 103 -5.34 9.75 2.23
C TRP A 103 -6.52 10.66 1.93
N SER A 104 -7.72 10.30 2.39
CA SER A 104 -8.93 11.10 2.19
C SER A 104 -8.82 12.47 2.84
N ARG A 105 -8.28 12.53 4.07
CA ARG A 105 -8.18 13.78 4.82
C ARG A 105 -7.08 14.71 4.30
N GLU A 106 -5.98 14.14 3.83
CA GLU A 106 -4.76 14.92 3.58
C GLU A 106 -4.47 15.13 2.10
N VAL A 107 -4.92 14.25 1.24
CA VAL A 107 -4.56 14.27 -0.19
C VAL A 107 -5.78 14.42 -1.09
N ASP A 108 -6.75 13.52 -0.96
CA ASP A 108 -7.88 13.48 -1.89
C ASP A 108 -9.23 13.41 -1.17
N PRO A 109 -9.86 14.57 -0.94
CA PRO A 109 -11.13 14.60 -0.23
C PRO A 109 -12.29 13.95 -1.02
N ASN A 110 -12.09 13.64 -2.29
CA ASN A 110 -13.10 12.93 -3.08
C ASN A 110 -13.16 11.44 -2.78
N VAL A 111 -12.15 10.88 -2.13
CA VAL A 111 -12.21 9.50 -1.66
C VAL A 111 -13.09 9.48 -0.40
N PRO A 112 -14.22 8.75 -0.42
CA PRO A 112 -15.13 8.75 0.73
C PRO A 112 -14.47 8.22 2.00
N ARG A 113 -14.84 8.79 3.12
CA ARG A 113 -14.48 8.25 4.43
C ARG A 113 -15.60 7.34 4.90
N TYR A 114 -15.23 6.27 5.57
CA TYR A 114 -16.25 5.30 6.02
C TYR A 114 -15.99 4.79 7.42
#